data_0b3eb269018fb7ce94eced8696aa5848
#
_entry.id   0b3eb269018fb7ce94eced8696aa5848
#
_cell.length_a   1.000
_cell.length_b   1.000
_cell.length_c   1.000
_cell.angle_alpha   90.00
_cell.angle_beta   90.00
_cell.angle_gamma   90.00
#
_symmetry.space_group_name_H-M   'P 1'
#
loop_
_entity.id
_entity.type
_entity.pdbx_description
1 polymer ?
#
loop_
_entity_poly.entity_id
_entity_poly.type
_entity_poly.pdbx_seq_one_letter_code
_entity_poly.pdbx_strand_id
1 'polypeptide(L)'
;MSKGVMYVDNIRVEYDNEPNVLEVCRKAGVEIPNFCFHSDLSVYGACRMCMVEEEGTGKIDAACTMPPKNELHIRTNTARLLKYRRMIIELLLSAHCRDCTTCEKNRACRLQEMAVRFGIHHVRFDDTREHVKICLLYTSDAADDLI
;
A
#
# COMPACT_ATOMS: atom_id res chain seq x y z
N MET A 1 22.98 -10.12 9.62
CA MET A 1 23.11 -9.59 8.25
C MET A 1 22.82 -10.73 7.30
N SER A 2 21.68 -10.73 6.66
CA SER A 2 21.25 -11.84 5.80
C SER A 2 21.58 -11.52 4.34
N LYS A 3 22.59 -12.23 3.83
CA LYS A 3 22.87 -12.29 2.40
C LYS A 3 22.18 -13.52 1.82
N GLY A 4 21.64 -13.38 0.63
CA GLY A 4 21.04 -14.50 -0.08
C GLY A 4 20.58 -14.15 -1.48
N VAL A 5 19.90 -15.09 -2.07
CA VAL A 5 19.32 -14.97 -3.39
C VAL A 5 17.82 -15.24 -3.26
N MET A 6 17.01 -14.44 -3.91
CA MET A 6 15.58 -14.71 -4.08
C MET A 6 15.14 -14.45 -5.51
N TYR A 7 13.94 -14.87 -5.85
CA TYR A 7 13.41 -14.76 -7.20
C TYR A 7 12.13 -13.92 -7.19
N VAL A 8 12.16 -12.83 -7.95
CA VAL A 8 11.03 -11.90 -8.11
C VAL A 8 10.53 -12.01 -9.54
N ASP A 9 9.33 -12.55 -9.74
CA ASP A 9 8.77 -12.79 -11.08
C ASP A 9 9.73 -13.53 -12.03
N ASN A 10 10.46 -14.54 -11.52
CA ASN A 10 11.53 -15.30 -12.15
C ASN A 10 12.86 -14.54 -12.35
N ILE A 11 12.98 -13.31 -11.91
CA ILE A 11 14.25 -12.58 -11.95
C ILE A 11 15.05 -12.96 -10.69
N ARG A 12 16.27 -13.49 -10.89
CA ARG A 12 17.19 -13.78 -9.79
C ARG A 12 17.76 -12.48 -9.23
N VAL A 13 17.56 -12.25 -7.93
CA VAL A 13 17.99 -11.02 -7.24
C VAL A 13 18.84 -11.39 -6.03
N GLU A 14 20.04 -10.86 -5.96
CA GLU A 14 20.89 -10.96 -4.78
C GLU A 14 20.55 -9.83 -3.80
N TYR A 15 20.33 -10.18 -2.56
CA TYR A 15 20.08 -9.22 -1.49
C TYR A 15 21.19 -9.27 -0.44
N ASP A 16 21.48 -8.11 0.14
CA ASP A 16 22.50 -7.92 1.17
C ASP A 16 22.03 -6.81 2.12
N ASN A 17 21.39 -7.20 3.22
CA ASN A 17 20.81 -6.33 4.24
C ASN A 17 19.55 -5.52 3.86
N GLU A 18 18.92 -5.76 2.73
CA GLU A 18 17.61 -5.16 2.48
C GLU A 18 16.64 -5.56 3.61
N PRO A 19 15.94 -4.59 4.24
CA PRO A 19 15.13 -4.83 5.44
C PRO A 19 13.88 -5.66 5.16
N ASN A 20 13.41 -5.65 3.92
CA ASN A 20 12.18 -6.33 3.52
C ASN A 20 12.16 -6.67 2.02
N VAL A 21 11.22 -7.52 1.65
CA VAL A 21 11.04 -7.98 0.27
C VAL A 21 10.68 -6.83 -0.68
N LEU A 22 10.01 -5.77 -0.20
CA LEU A 22 9.66 -4.61 -1.04
C LEU A 22 10.91 -3.90 -1.57
N GLU A 23 11.94 -3.73 -0.72
CA GLU A 23 13.22 -3.11 -1.14
C GLU A 23 14.00 -4.02 -2.09
N VAL A 24 13.93 -5.34 -1.90
CA VAL A 24 14.53 -6.29 -2.86
C VAL A 24 13.84 -6.20 -4.23
N CYS A 25 12.49 -6.07 -4.25
CA CYS A 25 11.75 -5.85 -5.50
C CYS A 25 12.15 -4.55 -6.19
N ARG A 26 12.33 -3.46 -5.45
CA ARG A 26 12.81 -2.17 -5.99
C ARG A 26 14.20 -2.31 -6.62
N LYS A 27 15.12 -3.01 -5.94
CA LYS A 27 16.46 -3.34 -6.45
C LYS A 27 16.39 -4.15 -7.75
N ALA A 28 15.42 -5.02 -7.88
CA ALA A 28 15.15 -5.78 -9.10
C ALA A 28 14.51 -4.95 -10.23
N GLY A 29 14.20 -3.68 -10.00
CA GLY A 29 13.47 -2.83 -10.95
C GLY A 29 11.96 -3.13 -11.00
N VAL A 30 11.44 -3.90 -10.04
CA VAL A 30 10.02 -4.23 -9.96
C VAL A 30 9.34 -3.30 -8.95
N GLU A 31 8.52 -2.39 -9.47
CA GLU A 31 7.78 -1.46 -8.64
C GLU A 31 6.44 -2.04 -8.17
N ILE A 32 6.33 -2.29 -6.87
CA ILE A 32 5.10 -2.74 -6.23
C ILE A 32 4.38 -1.53 -5.64
N PRO A 33 3.08 -1.32 -5.96
CA PRO A 33 2.32 -0.21 -5.42
C PRO A 33 2.18 -0.32 -3.89
N ASN A 34 2.37 0.79 -3.20
CA ASN A 34 2.21 0.89 -1.74
C ASN A 34 1.78 2.30 -1.34
N PHE A 35 1.13 2.46 -0.16
CA PHE A 35 0.73 3.76 0.37
C PHE A 35 1.38 4.09 1.71
N CYS A 36 1.61 3.10 2.57
CA CYS A 36 2.04 3.31 3.95
C CYS A 36 3.52 3.04 4.22
N PHE A 37 4.29 2.58 3.23
CA PHE A 37 5.71 2.31 3.41
C PHE A 37 6.57 3.50 2.99
N HIS A 38 7.51 3.87 3.86
CA HIS A 38 8.59 4.80 3.59
C HIS A 38 9.88 4.26 4.21
N SER A 39 11.03 4.39 3.50
CA SER A 39 12.32 3.84 3.94
C SER A 39 12.78 4.38 5.29
N ASP A 40 12.48 5.65 5.58
CA ASP A 40 12.95 6.37 6.77
C ASP A 40 11.99 6.29 7.96
N LEU A 41 10.87 5.58 7.80
CA LEU A 41 9.85 5.44 8.84
C LEU A 41 9.69 3.98 9.27
N SER A 42 9.17 3.80 10.47
CA SER A 42 8.81 2.48 10.97
C SER A 42 7.80 1.78 10.05
N VAL A 43 8.01 0.51 9.80
CA VAL A 43 7.12 -0.28 8.94
C VAL A 43 5.79 -0.52 9.64
N TYR A 44 4.70 -0.05 9.04
CA TYR A 44 3.37 -0.17 9.62
C TYR A 44 2.52 -1.29 9.00
N GLY A 45 2.67 -1.54 7.68
CA GLY A 45 2.01 -2.66 6.98
C GLY A 45 0.49 -2.55 6.86
N ALA A 46 -0.12 -1.38 7.08
CA ALA A 46 -1.56 -1.21 7.16
C ALA A 46 -2.29 -1.22 5.81
N CYS A 47 -1.71 -0.61 4.77
CA CYS A 47 -2.44 -0.39 3.51
C CYS A 47 -2.66 -1.66 2.68
N ARG A 48 -1.88 -2.70 2.88
CA ARG A 48 -1.94 -3.99 2.18
C ARG A 48 -1.83 -3.90 0.64
N MET A 49 -1.40 -2.77 0.08
CA MET A 49 -1.22 -2.62 -1.36
C MET A 49 -0.02 -3.39 -1.91
N CYS A 50 1.04 -3.55 -1.10
CA CYS A 50 2.28 -4.21 -1.49
C CYS A 50 2.24 -5.75 -1.37
N MET A 51 1.06 -6.35 -1.48
CA MET A 51 0.92 -7.81 -1.40
C MET A 51 1.68 -8.52 -2.52
N VAL A 52 2.36 -9.60 -2.16
CA VAL A 52 3.04 -10.53 -3.06
C VAL A 52 2.57 -11.95 -2.78
N GLU A 53 2.67 -12.83 -3.76
CA GLU A 53 2.28 -14.23 -3.65
C GLU A 53 3.53 -15.10 -3.69
N GLU A 54 3.72 -15.95 -2.68
CA GLU A 54 4.80 -16.93 -2.62
C GLU A 54 4.50 -18.08 -3.57
N GLU A 55 5.43 -18.37 -4.47
CA GLU A 55 5.30 -19.44 -5.42
C GLU A 55 5.42 -20.81 -4.71
N GLY A 56 4.60 -21.77 -5.10
CA GLY A 56 4.56 -23.10 -4.48
C GLY A 56 3.58 -23.20 -3.32
N THR A 57 3.55 -22.25 -2.39
CA THR A 57 2.60 -22.26 -1.26
C THR A 57 1.31 -21.49 -1.57
N GLY A 58 1.35 -20.54 -2.51
CA GLY A 58 0.26 -19.63 -2.81
C GLY A 58 -0.08 -18.68 -1.65
N LYS A 59 0.80 -18.56 -0.67
CA LYS A 59 0.64 -17.65 0.45
C LYS A 59 0.79 -16.21 0.00
N ILE A 60 -0.09 -15.34 0.47
CA ILE A 60 -0.06 -13.90 0.18
C ILE A 60 0.33 -13.13 1.42
N ASP A 61 1.40 -12.35 1.32
CA ASP A 61 1.90 -11.50 2.40
C ASP A 61 2.27 -10.10 1.88
N ALA A 62 2.38 -9.14 2.82
CA ALA A 62 2.77 -7.78 2.49
C ALA A 62 4.31 -7.69 2.37
N ALA A 63 4.82 -7.35 1.19
CA ALA A 63 6.25 -7.27 0.91
C ALA A 63 7.02 -6.31 1.84
N CYS A 64 6.37 -5.24 2.32
CA CYS A 64 7.01 -4.28 3.23
C CYS A 64 7.26 -4.83 4.64
N THR A 65 6.53 -5.87 5.07
CA THR A 65 6.69 -6.50 6.39
C THR A 65 7.40 -7.85 6.33
N MET A 66 7.58 -8.40 5.11
CA MET A 66 8.19 -9.69 4.90
C MET A 66 9.72 -9.57 4.85
N PRO A 67 10.49 -10.26 5.72
CA PRO A 67 11.93 -10.31 5.59
C PRO A 67 12.35 -11.13 4.36
N PRO A 68 13.41 -10.76 3.64
CA PRO A 68 13.91 -11.55 2.54
C PRO A 68 14.45 -12.89 3.06
N LYS A 69 14.22 -13.96 2.28
CA LYS A 69 14.69 -15.31 2.58
C LYS A 69 15.42 -15.89 1.38
N ASN A 70 16.43 -16.70 1.65
CA ASN A 70 17.15 -17.41 0.59
C ASN A 70 16.21 -18.37 -0.15
N GLU A 71 16.34 -18.47 -1.46
CA GLU A 71 15.53 -19.30 -2.36
C GLU A 71 14.02 -19.01 -2.29
N LEU A 72 13.63 -17.81 -1.82
CA LEU A 72 12.23 -17.40 -1.84
C LEU A 72 11.82 -16.99 -3.26
N HIS A 73 10.79 -17.63 -3.78
CA HIS A 73 10.18 -17.30 -5.07
C HIS A 73 8.88 -16.55 -4.85
N ILE A 74 8.76 -15.35 -5.41
CA ILE A 74 7.54 -14.53 -5.30
C ILE A 74 7.05 -14.07 -6.66
N ARG A 75 5.72 -13.94 -6.74
CA ARG A 75 5.01 -13.29 -7.84
C ARG A 75 4.45 -11.95 -7.37
N THR A 76 4.63 -10.92 -8.17
CA THR A 76 4.18 -9.57 -7.82
C THR A 76 2.90 -9.16 -8.56
N ASN A 77 2.53 -9.84 -9.62
CA ASN A 77 1.43 -9.42 -10.51
C ASN A 77 0.57 -10.60 -11.00
N THR A 78 0.02 -11.39 -10.07
CA THR A 78 -0.96 -12.43 -10.39
C THR A 78 -2.38 -11.87 -10.50
N ALA A 79 -3.28 -12.58 -11.20
CA ALA A 79 -4.69 -12.21 -11.28
C ALA A 79 -5.35 -12.08 -9.88
N ARG A 80 -4.90 -12.91 -8.94
CA ARG A 80 -5.35 -12.87 -7.53
C ARG A 80 -4.90 -11.59 -6.83
N LEU A 81 -3.63 -11.19 -6.98
CA LEU A 81 -3.09 -9.95 -6.42
C LEU A 81 -3.75 -8.70 -7.03
N LEU A 82 -4.00 -8.71 -8.35
CA LEU A 82 -4.73 -7.63 -9.01
C LEU A 82 -6.14 -7.46 -8.45
N LYS A 83 -6.85 -8.56 -8.21
CA LYS A 83 -8.19 -8.54 -7.59
C LYS A 83 -8.13 -7.95 -6.17
N TYR A 84 -7.14 -8.35 -5.36
CA TYR A 84 -6.98 -7.79 -4.01
C TYR A 84 -6.66 -6.30 -4.04
N ARG A 85 -5.73 -5.86 -4.88
CA ARG A 85 -5.39 -4.43 -5.00
C ARG A 85 -6.58 -3.58 -5.43
N ARG A 86 -7.39 -4.06 -6.38
CA ARG A 86 -8.63 -3.39 -6.77
C ARG A 86 -9.57 -3.24 -5.60
N MET A 87 -9.80 -4.30 -4.85
CA MET A 87 -10.67 -4.29 -3.66
C MET A 87 -10.17 -3.31 -2.60
N ILE A 88 -8.87 -3.28 -2.34
CA ILE A 88 -8.25 -2.35 -1.38
C ILE A 88 -8.47 -0.89 -1.82
N ILE A 89 -8.28 -0.58 -3.10
CA ILE A 89 -8.50 0.77 -3.63
C ILE A 89 -9.97 1.16 -3.51
N GLU A 90 -10.90 0.26 -3.83
CA GLU A 90 -12.32 0.51 -3.66
C GLU A 90 -12.69 0.78 -2.19
N LEU A 91 -12.13 0.01 -1.24
CA LEU A 91 -12.32 0.25 0.20
C LEU A 91 -11.76 1.60 0.66
N LEU A 92 -10.58 1.97 0.17
CA LEU A 92 -10.01 3.29 0.46
C LEU A 92 -10.88 4.42 -0.11
N LEU A 93 -11.41 4.24 -1.31
CA LEU A 93 -12.31 5.21 -1.96
C LEU A 93 -13.68 5.28 -1.29
N SER A 94 -14.20 4.18 -0.72
CA SER A 94 -15.48 4.20 0.00
C SER A 94 -15.44 5.12 1.21
N ALA A 95 -14.29 5.14 1.90
CA ALA A 95 -14.04 5.98 3.06
C ALA A 95 -13.49 7.39 2.72
N HIS A 96 -13.40 7.74 1.44
CA HIS A 96 -12.82 9.00 0.96
C HIS A 96 -13.91 9.92 0.42
N CYS A 97 -13.76 11.24 0.59
CA CYS A 97 -14.76 12.23 0.15
C CYS A 97 -15.04 12.22 -1.36
N ARG A 98 -14.10 11.78 -2.18
CA ARG A 98 -14.18 11.65 -3.65
C ARG A 98 -14.48 12.94 -4.42
N ASP A 99 -14.49 14.08 -3.75
CA ASP A 99 -14.62 15.38 -4.42
C ASP A 99 -13.26 15.85 -4.94
N CYS A 100 -12.80 15.18 -6.01
CA CYS A 100 -11.49 15.42 -6.58
C CYS A 100 -11.38 16.80 -7.23
N THR A 101 -12.48 17.39 -7.67
CA THR A 101 -12.48 18.67 -8.39
C THR A 101 -12.10 19.84 -7.49
N THR A 102 -12.46 19.77 -6.21
CA THR A 102 -12.14 20.80 -5.20
C THR A 102 -10.94 20.42 -4.33
N CYS A 103 -10.39 19.24 -4.52
CA CYS A 103 -9.29 18.73 -3.71
C CYS A 103 -7.95 19.38 -4.08
N GLU A 104 -7.20 19.88 -3.08
CA GLU A 104 -5.86 20.46 -3.27
C GLU A 104 -4.85 19.46 -3.88
N LYS A 105 -5.06 18.14 -3.67
CA LYS A 105 -4.23 17.08 -4.23
C LYS A 105 -4.66 16.61 -5.62
N ASN A 106 -5.65 17.27 -6.23
CA ASN A 106 -6.11 16.89 -7.57
C ASN A 106 -4.93 16.86 -8.57
N ARG A 107 -4.87 15.83 -9.40
CA ARG A 107 -3.79 15.52 -10.36
C ARG A 107 -2.44 15.11 -9.75
N ALA A 108 -2.20 15.33 -8.45
CA ALA A 108 -1.01 14.88 -7.72
C ALA A 108 -1.35 13.87 -6.62
N CYS A 109 -2.48 13.18 -6.74
CA CYS A 109 -2.99 12.24 -5.75
C CYS A 109 -2.67 10.81 -6.16
N ARG A 110 -1.87 10.11 -5.33
CA ARG A 110 -1.54 8.68 -5.56
C ARG A 110 -2.76 7.76 -5.53
N LEU A 111 -3.79 8.09 -4.73
CA LEU A 111 -5.01 7.30 -4.71
C LEU A 111 -5.78 7.42 -6.04
N GLN A 112 -5.86 8.64 -6.60
CA GLN A 112 -6.47 8.89 -7.90
C GLN A 112 -5.70 8.17 -9.02
N GLU A 113 -4.37 8.24 -9.01
CA GLU A 113 -3.51 7.53 -9.96
C GLU A 113 -3.73 6.01 -9.90
N MET A 114 -3.76 5.43 -8.68
CA MET A 114 -4.01 4.01 -8.50
C MET A 114 -5.43 3.61 -8.92
N ALA A 115 -6.43 4.42 -8.65
CA ALA A 115 -7.80 4.17 -9.10
C ALA A 115 -7.89 4.07 -10.64
N VAL A 116 -7.21 4.97 -11.34
CA VAL A 116 -7.11 4.94 -12.82
C VAL A 116 -6.33 3.70 -13.28
N ARG A 117 -5.15 3.47 -12.72
CA ARG A 117 -4.27 2.33 -13.06
C ARG A 117 -4.98 0.98 -12.92
N PHE A 118 -5.80 0.81 -11.88
CA PHE A 118 -6.53 -0.43 -11.62
C PHE A 118 -7.96 -0.44 -12.19
N GLY A 119 -8.35 0.58 -12.94
CA GLY A 119 -9.65 0.66 -13.63
C GLY A 119 -10.84 0.69 -12.68
N ILE A 120 -10.74 1.47 -11.59
CA ILE A 120 -11.86 1.63 -10.65
C ILE A 120 -12.74 2.78 -11.13
N HIS A 121 -13.87 2.44 -11.73
CA HIS A 121 -14.86 3.41 -12.23
C HIS A 121 -16.08 3.53 -11.31
N HIS A 122 -16.28 2.53 -10.44
CA HIS A 122 -17.39 2.47 -9.50
C HIS A 122 -16.91 1.88 -8.17
N VAL A 123 -17.37 2.45 -7.07
CA VAL A 123 -17.09 1.99 -5.71
C VAL A 123 -18.32 1.23 -5.23
N ARG A 124 -18.16 -0.07 -4.95
CA ARG A 124 -19.23 -0.97 -4.52
C ARG A 124 -19.55 -0.90 -3.05
N PHE A 125 -18.64 -0.35 -2.25
CA PHE A 125 -18.75 -0.28 -0.80
C PHE A 125 -19.28 1.08 -0.37
N ASP A 126 -20.27 1.08 0.53
CA ASP A 126 -20.79 2.28 1.15
C ASP A 126 -19.96 2.66 2.38
N ASP A 127 -19.85 3.95 2.62
CA ASP A 127 -19.24 4.45 3.85
C ASP A 127 -20.29 4.41 4.97
N THR A 128 -20.12 3.46 5.87
CA THR A 128 -21.02 3.28 7.04
C THR A 128 -20.53 4.02 8.30
N ARG A 129 -19.44 4.78 8.20
CA ARG A 129 -18.91 5.53 9.34
C ARG A 129 -19.79 6.74 9.64
N GLU A 130 -20.01 7.01 10.91
CA GLU A 130 -20.58 8.29 11.34
C GLU A 130 -19.60 9.42 11.01
N HIS A 131 -20.01 10.31 10.12
CA HIS A 131 -19.26 11.52 9.82
C HIS A 131 -19.46 12.53 10.93
N VAL A 132 -18.63 12.47 11.95
CA VAL A 132 -18.58 13.53 12.97
C VAL A 132 -18.07 14.79 12.28
N LYS A 133 -18.88 15.84 12.30
CA LYS A 133 -18.44 17.17 11.85
C LYS A 133 -17.44 17.70 12.88
N ILE A 134 -16.16 17.45 12.65
CA ILE A 134 -15.08 17.98 13.48
C ILE A 134 -14.95 19.46 13.11
N CYS A 135 -15.33 20.34 14.02
CA CYS A 135 -15.01 21.77 13.91
C CYS A 135 -13.53 21.94 14.30
N LEU A 136 -12.65 22.10 13.32
CA LEU A 136 -11.22 22.27 13.56
C LEU A 136 -10.90 23.50 14.41
N LEU A 137 -11.74 24.54 14.36
CA LEU A 137 -11.61 25.73 15.21
C LEU A 137 -11.87 25.43 16.69
N TYR A 138 -12.76 24.48 16.97
CA TYR A 138 -13.07 24.08 18.34
C TYR A 138 -12.03 23.11 18.93
N THR A 139 -11.41 22.29 18.10
CA THR A 139 -10.43 21.29 18.55
C THR A 139 -8.99 21.83 18.66
N SER A 140 -8.71 23.02 18.12
CA SER A 140 -7.38 23.63 18.11
C SER A 140 -7.19 24.75 19.12
N ASP A 141 -8.22 25.14 19.84
CA ASP A 141 -8.16 26.23 20.82
C ASP A 141 -7.76 25.72 22.20
N ALA A 142 -6.43 25.61 22.39
CA ALA A 142 -5.85 25.28 23.71
C ALA A 142 -6.05 26.39 24.75
N ALA A 143 -6.67 27.52 24.39
CA ALA A 143 -6.94 28.62 25.32
C ALA A 143 -8.21 28.39 26.16
N ASP A 144 -9.13 27.51 25.72
CA ASP A 144 -10.35 27.17 26.46
C ASP A 144 -10.09 26.30 27.71
N ASP A 145 -8.93 25.66 27.80
CA ASP A 145 -8.54 24.84 28.97
C ASP A 145 -8.03 25.66 30.16
N LEU A 146 -7.99 26.98 30.06
CA LEU A 146 -7.46 27.89 31.08
C LEU A 146 -8.54 28.70 31.83
N ILE A 147 -9.82 28.44 31.62
CA ILE A 147 -10.89 29.14 32.34
C ILE A 147 -11.57 28.24 33.37
#